data_6cb3b8fc122ceffdc56ef5dcf02402b3
#
_entry.id   6cb3b8fc122ceffdc56ef5dcf02402b3
#
_cell.length_a   1.000
_cell.length_b   1.000
_cell.length_c   1.000
_cell.angle_alpha   90.00
_cell.angle_beta   90.00
_cell.angle_gamma   90.00
#
_symmetry.space_group_name_H-M   'P 1'
#
loop_
_entity.id
_entity.type
_entity.pdbx_description
1 polymer ?
#
loop_
_entity_poly.entity_id
_entity_poly.type
_entity_poly.pdbx_seq_one_letter_code
_entity_poly.pdbx_strand_id
1 'polypeptide(L)'
;MESESFQGIMDSSPLVAWIHNLSKNHFKYLKSKIAEFDLGHEVRYIMMIYDNPCISQDDLVIMSGQSKGNIAKSLKKLEDDGFIKREVNPENRRKYMLKTTSKGDELVPKVRQISKDWEKEVGITEDDREVIERIKEIAINGMKLVEDLWL
;
A
#
# COMPACT_ATOMS: atom_id res chain seq x y z
N MET A 1 -4.55 23.40 15.09
CA MET A 1 -5.97 23.27 14.75
C MET A 1 -6.48 22.12 15.61
N GLU A 2 -7.36 22.42 16.52
CA GLU A 2 -7.86 21.46 17.49
C GLU A 2 -8.69 20.38 16.76
N SER A 3 -8.64 19.13 17.24
CA SER A 3 -9.31 17.98 16.61
C SER A 3 -10.82 18.19 16.42
N GLU A 4 -11.46 18.92 17.34
CA GLU A 4 -12.90 19.23 17.29
C GLU A 4 -13.28 20.14 16.10
N SER A 5 -12.44 21.12 15.73
CA SER A 5 -12.72 21.98 14.57
C SER A 5 -12.59 21.23 13.25
N PHE A 6 -11.69 20.25 13.19
CA PHE A 6 -11.51 19.40 12.01
C PHE A 6 -12.67 18.44 11.85
N GLN A 7 -13.19 17.88 12.94
CA GLN A 7 -14.32 16.98 12.95
C GLN A 7 -15.58 17.63 12.38
N GLY A 8 -15.89 18.86 12.82
CA GLY A 8 -17.07 19.60 12.30
C GLY A 8 -17.00 19.87 10.79
N ILE A 9 -15.80 20.08 10.22
CA ILE A 9 -15.62 20.26 8.77
C ILE A 9 -15.88 18.94 8.02
N MET A 10 -15.58 17.79 8.63
CA MET A 10 -15.65 16.49 7.99
C MET A 10 -17.02 15.80 8.15
N ASP A 11 -17.90 16.25 9.07
CA ASP A 11 -19.16 15.57 9.38
C ASP A 11 -20.09 15.37 8.18
N SER A 12 -20.09 16.30 7.22
CA SER A 12 -20.86 16.19 5.97
C SER A 12 -20.11 15.52 4.81
N SER A 13 -18.87 15.09 5.05
CA SER A 13 -18.02 14.55 3.99
C SER A 13 -18.45 13.13 3.61
N PRO A 14 -18.33 12.75 2.33
CA PRO A 14 -18.64 11.40 1.89
C PRO A 14 -17.63 10.39 2.49
N LEU A 15 -18.07 9.13 2.58
CA LEU A 15 -17.27 8.01 3.11
C LEU A 15 -15.84 7.98 2.58
N VAL A 16 -15.65 8.26 1.28
CA VAL A 16 -14.33 8.23 0.63
C VAL A 16 -13.35 9.23 1.24
N ALA A 17 -13.82 10.40 1.70
CA ALA A 17 -12.98 11.39 2.38
C ALA A 17 -12.47 10.88 3.73
N TRP A 18 -13.30 10.16 4.48
CA TRP A 18 -12.92 9.54 5.75
C TRP A 18 -11.91 8.41 5.55
N ILE A 19 -12.13 7.54 4.55
CA ILE A 19 -11.19 6.46 4.19
C ILE A 19 -9.84 7.05 3.76
N HIS A 20 -9.86 8.12 2.95
CA HIS A 20 -8.63 8.80 2.54
C HIS A 20 -7.87 9.37 3.75
N ASN A 21 -8.58 9.99 4.68
CA ASN A 21 -7.97 10.55 5.89
C ASN A 21 -7.36 9.46 6.78
N LEU A 22 -8.10 8.37 6.96
CA LEU A 22 -7.63 7.19 7.71
C LEU A 22 -6.34 6.63 7.10
N SER A 23 -6.31 6.40 5.80
CA SER A 23 -5.15 5.91 5.06
C SER A 23 -3.95 6.87 5.14
N LYS A 24 -4.19 8.17 4.99
CA LYS A 24 -3.15 9.21 5.11
C LYS A 24 -2.52 9.23 6.50
N ASN A 25 -3.32 9.12 7.55
CA ASN A 25 -2.82 9.13 8.94
C ASN A 25 -2.09 7.83 9.28
N HIS A 26 -2.61 6.67 8.84
CA HIS A 26 -1.89 5.41 8.95
C HIS A 26 -0.51 5.49 8.28
N PHE A 27 -0.44 6.05 7.08
CA PHE A 27 0.85 6.21 6.39
C PHE A 27 1.83 7.11 7.14
N LYS A 28 1.36 8.23 7.73
CA LYS A 28 2.20 9.09 8.57
C LYS A 28 2.73 8.35 9.80
N TYR A 29 1.87 7.57 10.47
CA TYR A 29 2.25 6.74 11.60
C TYR A 29 3.31 5.71 11.20
N LEU A 30 3.04 4.94 10.14
CA LEU A 30 3.99 3.97 9.60
C LEU A 30 5.35 4.61 9.28
N LYS A 31 5.35 5.73 8.55
CA LYS A 31 6.57 6.44 8.18
C LYS A 31 7.38 6.87 9.41
N SER A 32 6.74 7.30 10.49
CA SER A 32 7.43 7.66 11.73
C SER A 32 8.12 6.47 12.40
N LYS A 33 7.58 5.25 12.23
CA LYS A 33 8.12 4.01 12.83
C LYS A 33 9.19 3.32 12.00
N ILE A 34 9.29 3.65 10.70
CA ILE A 34 10.28 3.09 9.77
C ILE A 34 11.23 4.17 9.24
N ALA A 35 11.39 5.27 9.97
CA ALA A 35 12.20 6.42 9.51
C ALA A 35 13.66 6.04 9.19
N GLU A 36 14.22 5.05 9.86
CA GLU A 36 15.58 4.55 9.65
C GLU A 36 15.81 3.95 8.26
N PHE A 37 14.74 3.54 7.55
CA PHE A 37 14.84 2.95 6.20
C PHE A 37 14.74 3.98 5.08
N ASP A 38 14.46 5.25 5.39
CA ASP A 38 14.23 6.32 4.41
C ASP A 38 13.23 5.95 3.29
N LEU A 39 12.16 5.25 3.69
CA LEU A 39 11.10 4.82 2.80
C LEU A 39 9.90 5.78 2.87
N GLY A 40 9.39 6.12 1.69
CA GLY A 40 8.13 6.80 1.51
C GLY A 40 7.02 5.81 1.12
N HIS A 41 6.21 6.20 0.16
CA HIS A 41 5.15 5.34 -0.38
C HIS A 41 5.66 4.05 -1.06
N GLU A 42 6.95 3.96 -1.31
CA GLU A 42 7.60 2.80 -1.90
C GLU A 42 7.45 1.53 -1.03
N VAL A 43 7.29 1.67 0.29
CA VAL A 43 7.09 0.55 1.20
C VAL A 43 5.94 -0.36 0.76
N ARG A 44 4.87 0.19 0.18
CA ARG A 44 3.75 -0.59 -0.34
C ARG A 44 4.16 -1.54 -1.47
N TYR A 45 5.13 -1.14 -2.31
CA TYR A 45 5.60 -2.01 -3.39
C TYR A 45 6.42 -3.19 -2.86
N ILE A 46 7.18 -3.00 -1.77
CA ILE A 46 7.85 -4.12 -1.08
C ILE A 46 6.80 -5.12 -0.61
N MET A 47 5.70 -4.65 0.01
CA MET A 47 4.61 -5.51 0.47
C MET A 47 3.95 -6.25 -0.71
N MET A 48 3.63 -5.55 -1.80
CA MET A 48 3.01 -6.14 -2.99
C MET A 48 3.90 -7.20 -3.65
N ILE A 49 5.22 -6.94 -3.75
CA ILE A 49 6.19 -7.88 -4.33
C ILE A 49 6.37 -9.11 -3.43
N TYR A 50 6.40 -8.91 -2.10
CA TYR A 50 6.50 -9.99 -1.14
C TYR A 50 5.30 -10.94 -1.20
N ASP A 51 4.09 -10.38 -1.28
CA ASP A 51 2.84 -11.14 -1.33
C ASP A 51 2.60 -11.80 -2.71
N ASN A 52 3.25 -11.30 -3.76
CA ASN A 52 3.13 -11.79 -5.13
C ASN A 52 4.52 -12.06 -5.73
N PRO A 53 5.19 -13.13 -5.31
CA PRO A 53 6.52 -13.47 -5.86
C PRO A 53 6.51 -13.58 -7.38
N CYS A 54 7.53 -13.04 -8.03
CA CYS A 54 7.66 -13.03 -9.49
C CYS A 54 6.70 -12.08 -10.24
N ILE A 55 6.06 -11.14 -9.53
CA ILE A 55 5.25 -10.08 -10.13
C ILE A 55 6.08 -9.24 -11.10
N SER A 56 5.50 -8.81 -12.22
CA SER A 56 6.15 -7.90 -13.15
C SER A 56 5.91 -6.43 -12.79
N GLN A 57 6.71 -5.53 -13.38
CA GLN A 57 6.48 -4.10 -13.24
C GLN A 57 5.12 -3.67 -13.84
N ASP A 58 4.68 -4.28 -14.94
CA ASP A 58 3.38 -3.97 -15.56
C ASP A 58 2.22 -4.39 -14.64
N ASP A 59 2.34 -5.54 -13.95
CA ASP A 59 1.33 -5.96 -12.96
C ASP A 59 1.25 -4.96 -11.79
N LEU A 60 2.39 -4.44 -11.31
CA LEU A 60 2.40 -3.41 -10.27
C LEU A 60 1.72 -2.11 -10.73
N VAL A 61 1.90 -1.72 -11.99
CA VAL A 61 1.19 -0.56 -12.58
C VAL A 61 -0.32 -0.77 -12.50
N ILE A 62 -0.80 -1.95 -12.93
CA ILE A 62 -2.22 -2.30 -12.90
C ILE A 62 -2.75 -2.31 -11.46
N MET A 63 -2.07 -3.04 -10.57
CA MET A 63 -2.51 -3.21 -9.18
C MET A 63 -2.48 -1.91 -8.36
N SER A 64 -1.53 -1.03 -8.62
CA SER A 64 -1.36 0.20 -7.86
C SER A 64 -2.11 1.40 -8.42
N GLY A 65 -2.55 1.34 -9.68
CA GLY A 65 -3.15 2.48 -10.39
C GLY A 65 -2.20 3.66 -10.60
N GLN A 66 -0.89 3.44 -10.49
CA GLN A 66 0.12 4.49 -10.67
C GLN A 66 0.69 4.48 -12.08
N SER A 67 1.24 5.63 -12.51
CA SER A 67 1.89 5.72 -13.83
C SER A 67 3.14 4.84 -13.91
N LYS A 68 3.44 4.34 -15.11
CA LYS A 68 4.65 3.53 -15.38
C LYS A 68 5.92 4.24 -14.93
N GLY A 69 6.01 5.57 -15.13
CA GLY A 69 7.17 6.36 -14.72
C GLY A 69 7.36 6.42 -13.21
N ASN A 70 6.26 6.61 -12.45
CA ASN A 70 6.31 6.61 -10.99
C ASN A 70 6.72 5.25 -10.45
N ILE A 71 6.17 4.16 -10.98
CA ILE A 71 6.56 2.81 -10.60
C ILE A 71 8.04 2.55 -10.91
N ALA A 72 8.50 2.87 -12.12
CA ALA A 72 9.89 2.67 -12.51
C ALA A 72 10.87 3.41 -11.57
N LYS A 73 10.55 4.66 -11.20
CA LYS A 73 11.35 5.46 -10.26
C LYS A 73 11.37 4.83 -8.87
N SER A 74 10.23 4.41 -8.36
CA SER A 74 10.12 3.77 -7.04
C SER A 74 10.86 2.43 -7.00
N LEU A 75 10.70 1.59 -8.03
CA LEU A 75 11.40 0.30 -8.10
C LEU A 75 12.91 0.48 -8.20
N LYS A 76 13.38 1.48 -8.97
CA LYS A 76 14.80 1.78 -9.03
C LYS A 76 15.35 2.15 -7.65
N LYS A 77 14.68 3.04 -6.90
CA LYS A 77 15.06 3.38 -5.53
C LYS A 77 15.11 2.15 -4.63
N LEU A 78 14.09 1.30 -4.65
CA LEU A 78 14.04 0.08 -3.84
C LEU A 78 15.13 -0.93 -4.20
N GLU A 79 15.50 -1.02 -5.47
CA GLU A 79 16.60 -1.86 -5.94
C GLU A 79 17.95 -1.30 -5.50
N ASP A 80 18.17 0.03 -5.68
CA ASP A 80 19.40 0.73 -5.25
C ASP A 80 19.57 0.64 -3.71
N ASP A 81 18.48 0.72 -2.94
CA ASP A 81 18.47 0.58 -1.48
C ASP A 81 18.52 -0.90 -1.00
N GLY A 82 18.49 -1.86 -1.92
CA GLY A 82 18.65 -3.28 -1.66
C GLY A 82 17.45 -4.00 -1.05
N PHE A 83 16.22 -3.46 -1.18
CA PHE A 83 15.00 -4.10 -0.70
C PHE A 83 14.40 -5.11 -1.67
N ILE A 84 14.62 -4.89 -2.97
CA ILE A 84 14.13 -5.75 -4.04
C ILE A 84 15.25 -6.06 -5.03
N LYS A 85 15.02 -7.05 -5.86
CA LYS A 85 15.88 -7.41 -7.00
C LYS A 85 15.02 -7.72 -8.23
N ARG A 86 15.61 -7.55 -9.41
CA ARG A 86 15.05 -7.96 -10.70
C ARG A 86 15.71 -9.23 -11.17
N GLU A 87 14.92 -10.20 -11.55
CA GLU A 87 15.40 -11.43 -12.20
C GLU A 87 14.80 -11.55 -13.59
N VAL A 88 15.56 -12.06 -14.55
CA VAL A 88 15.05 -12.31 -15.91
C VAL A 88 13.99 -13.40 -15.84
N ASN A 89 12.83 -13.17 -16.43
CA ASN A 89 11.81 -14.20 -16.51
C ASN A 89 12.27 -15.32 -17.45
N PRO A 90 12.37 -16.58 -16.97
CA PRO A 90 12.85 -17.70 -17.79
C PRO A 90 11.93 -18.02 -18.99
N GLU A 91 10.63 -17.71 -18.84
CA GLU A 91 9.63 -17.94 -19.91
C GLU A 91 9.59 -16.78 -20.92
N ASN A 92 10.02 -15.58 -20.51
CA ASN A 92 10.06 -14.40 -21.37
C ASN A 92 11.23 -13.49 -20.99
N ARG A 93 12.38 -13.68 -21.64
CA ARG A 93 13.62 -12.95 -21.36
C ARG A 93 13.55 -11.43 -21.57
N ARG A 94 12.47 -10.91 -22.16
CA ARG A 94 12.22 -9.47 -22.30
C ARG A 94 11.52 -8.87 -21.09
N LYS A 95 11.05 -9.70 -20.16
CA LYS A 95 10.37 -9.28 -18.93
C LYS A 95 11.23 -9.62 -17.72
N TYR A 96 11.18 -8.73 -16.73
CA TYR A 96 11.77 -8.99 -15.42
C TYR A 96 10.68 -9.37 -14.41
N MET A 97 11.02 -10.28 -13.53
CA MET A 97 10.27 -10.62 -12.33
C MET A 97 10.88 -9.87 -11.15
N LEU A 98 10.03 -9.33 -10.30
CA LEU A 98 10.44 -8.65 -9.09
C LEU A 98 10.37 -9.62 -7.91
N LYS A 99 11.37 -9.55 -7.05
CA LYS A 99 11.44 -10.31 -5.79
C LYS A 99 11.99 -9.43 -4.70
N THR A 100 11.55 -9.66 -3.48
CA THR A 100 12.18 -9.08 -2.30
C THR A 100 13.55 -9.73 -2.06
N THR A 101 14.43 -9.00 -1.41
CA THR A 101 15.69 -9.51 -0.85
C THR A 101 15.47 -9.90 0.62
N SER A 102 16.48 -10.47 1.28
CA SER A 102 16.42 -10.72 2.73
C SER A 102 16.08 -9.44 3.52
N LYS A 103 16.63 -8.29 3.10
CA LYS A 103 16.33 -6.99 3.72
C LYS A 103 14.85 -6.61 3.55
N GLY A 104 14.27 -6.85 2.37
CA GLY A 104 12.84 -6.64 2.12
C GLY A 104 11.99 -7.61 2.93
N ASP A 105 12.36 -8.88 2.97
CA ASP A 105 11.67 -9.94 3.72
C ASP A 105 11.63 -9.66 5.23
N GLU A 106 12.71 -9.10 5.80
CA GLU A 106 12.77 -8.71 7.20
C GLU A 106 11.92 -7.48 7.53
N LEU A 107 11.73 -6.58 6.56
CA LEU A 107 10.92 -5.37 6.74
C LEU A 107 9.42 -5.68 6.79
N VAL A 108 8.94 -6.63 5.97
CA VAL A 108 7.52 -6.94 5.83
C VAL A 108 6.83 -7.26 7.16
N PRO A 109 7.32 -8.17 8.00
CA PRO A 109 6.68 -8.44 9.30
C PRO A 109 6.68 -7.22 10.24
N LYS A 110 7.70 -6.35 10.17
CA LYS A 110 7.73 -5.10 10.94
C LYS A 110 6.62 -4.15 10.50
N VAL A 111 6.46 -3.95 9.19
CA VAL A 111 5.38 -3.11 8.64
C VAL A 111 4.01 -3.65 9.02
N ARG A 112 3.79 -4.96 8.93
CA ARG A 112 2.54 -5.61 9.34
C ARG A 112 2.24 -5.43 10.82
N GLN A 113 3.27 -5.56 11.68
CA GLN A 113 3.10 -5.35 13.11
C GLN A 113 2.77 -3.89 13.44
N ILE A 114 3.47 -2.93 12.82
CA ILE A 114 3.20 -1.50 12.99
C ILE A 114 1.75 -1.16 12.58
N SER A 115 1.26 -1.75 11.48
CA SER A 115 -0.13 -1.55 11.04
C SER A 115 -1.14 -2.11 12.07
N LYS A 116 -0.89 -3.29 12.63
CA LYS A 116 -1.73 -3.86 13.69
C LYS A 116 -1.70 -3.03 14.98
N ASP A 117 -0.55 -2.50 15.34
CA ASP A 117 -0.42 -1.64 16.50
C ASP A 117 -1.21 -0.34 16.31
N TRP A 118 -1.13 0.24 15.11
CA TRP A 118 -1.92 1.42 14.74
C TRP A 118 -3.43 1.14 14.78
N GLU A 119 -3.89 0.00 14.27
CA GLU A 119 -5.30 -0.41 14.35
C GLU A 119 -5.80 -0.41 15.80
N LYS A 120 -5.02 -0.96 16.73
CA LYS A 120 -5.36 -0.93 18.17
C LYS A 120 -5.38 0.48 18.75
N GLU A 121 -4.38 1.30 18.40
CA GLU A 121 -4.28 2.69 18.88
C GLU A 121 -5.46 3.55 18.44
N VAL A 122 -6.01 3.31 17.25
CA VAL A 122 -7.20 4.03 16.75
C VAL A 122 -8.52 3.39 17.16
N GLY A 123 -8.48 2.30 17.95
CA GLY A 123 -9.64 1.66 18.53
C GLY A 123 -10.34 0.64 17.64
N ILE A 124 -9.67 0.13 16.58
CA ILE A 124 -10.20 -0.99 15.78
C ILE A 124 -10.10 -2.28 16.60
N THR A 125 -11.22 -2.99 16.72
CA THR A 125 -11.36 -4.21 17.51
C THR A 125 -11.99 -5.34 16.69
N GLU A 126 -12.13 -6.52 17.30
CA GLU A 126 -12.83 -7.66 16.68
C GLU A 126 -14.32 -7.36 16.39
N ASP A 127 -14.94 -6.43 17.14
CA ASP A 127 -16.33 -6.04 16.94
C ASP A 127 -16.52 -5.28 15.61
N ASP A 128 -15.44 -4.71 15.04
CA ASP A 128 -15.48 -3.99 13.77
C ASP A 128 -15.38 -4.91 12.54
N ARG A 129 -15.30 -6.23 12.73
CA ARG A 129 -15.09 -7.20 11.64
C ARG A 129 -16.11 -7.05 10.51
N GLU A 130 -17.41 -6.95 10.84
CA GLU A 130 -18.47 -6.81 9.83
C GLU A 130 -18.33 -5.51 9.02
N VAL A 131 -17.98 -4.42 9.70
CA VAL A 131 -17.75 -3.11 9.06
C VAL A 131 -16.55 -3.18 8.13
N ILE A 132 -15.46 -3.82 8.56
CA ILE A 132 -14.25 -4.01 7.75
C ILE A 132 -14.55 -4.84 6.50
N GLU A 133 -15.27 -5.97 6.64
CA GLU A 133 -15.66 -6.79 5.48
C GLU A 133 -16.56 -6.00 4.52
N ARG A 134 -17.49 -5.18 5.04
CA ARG A 134 -18.33 -4.33 4.20
C ARG A 134 -17.52 -3.28 3.44
N ILE A 135 -16.50 -2.68 4.07
CA ILE A 135 -15.60 -1.73 3.40
C ILE A 135 -14.81 -2.43 2.28
N LYS A 136 -14.34 -3.66 2.50
CA LYS A 136 -13.66 -4.46 1.46
C LYS A 136 -14.57 -4.72 0.26
N GLU A 137 -15.81 -5.12 0.48
CA GLU A 137 -16.79 -5.31 -0.60
C GLU A 137 -17.02 -4.04 -1.41
N ILE A 138 -17.19 -2.89 -0.72
CA ILE A 138 -17.37 -1.60 -1.36
C ILE A 138 -16.13 -1.23 -2.20
N ALA A 139 -14.94 -1.46 -1.68
CA ALA A 139 -13.70 -1.21 -2.40
C ALA A 139 -13.59 -2.07 -3.67
N ILE A 140 -13.91 -3.36 -3.58
CA ILE A 140 -13.93 -4.29 -4.74
C ILE A 140 -14.95 -3.83 -5.78
N ASN A 141 -16.15 -3.43 -5.36
CA ASN A 141 -17.17 -2.92 -6.27
C ASN A 141 -16.72 -1.63 -6.96
N GLY A 142 -16.02 -0.76 -6.23
CA GLY A 142 -15.41 0.45 -6.80
C GLY A 142 -14.36 0.14 -7.87
N MET A 143 -13.52 -0.89 -7.66
CA MET A 143 -12.54 -1.34 -8.65
C MET A 143 -13.23 -1.81 -9.93
N LYS A 144 -14.24 -2.67 -9.82
CA LYS A 144 -15.02 -3.16 -10.98
C LYS A 144 -15.68 -2.02 -11.75
N LEU A 145 -16.30 -1.08 -11.04
CA LEU A 145 -16.95 0.07 -11.66
C LEU A 145 -15.97 0.92 -12.49
N VAL A 146 -14.75 1.10 -12.00
CA VAL A 146 -13.72 1.87 -12.72
C VAL A 146 -13.17 1.09 -13.91
N GLU A 147 -13.00 -0.23 -13.81
CA GLU A 147 -12.61 -1.07 -14.96
C GLU A 147 -13.61 -0.94 -16.11
N ASP A 148 -14.91 -0.95 -15.81
CA ASP A 148 -15.98 -0.80 -16.81
C ASP A 148 -16.00 0.59 -17.49
N LEU A 149 -15.49 1.62 -16.82
CA LEU A 149 -15.43 2.99 -17.39
C LEU A 149 -14.29 3.21 -18.40
N TRP A 150 -13.29 2.32 -18.43
CA TRP A 150 -12.10 2.45 -19.28
C TRP A 150 -12.06 1.41 -20.41
N LEU A 151 -13.11 0.59 -20.53
CA LEU A 151 -13.37 -0.33 -21.66
C LEU A 151 -14.25 0.36 -22.72
#